data_f54f78bfa7d7a81f9af312a520fd75fa
#
_entry.id   f54f78bfa7d7a81f9af312a520fd75fa
#
_cell.length_a   1.000
_cell.length_b   1.000
_cell.length_c   1.000
_cell.angle_alpha   90.00
_cell.angle_beta   90.00
_cell.angle_gamma   90.00
#
_symmetry.space_group_name_H-M   'P 1'
#
loop_
_entity.id
_entity.type
_entity.pdbx_description
1 polymer ?
#
loop_
_entity_poly.entity_id
_entity_poly.type
_entity_poly.pdbx_seq_one_letter_code
_entity_poly.pdbx_strand_id
1 'polypeptide(L)'
;DYYDSLSDHHLDIKLSSSSSIDKVNNLISHQEKILLKPLLDFLKTKKDIRLLGSYEIEDRVPTVAIVTKKSNIVLAKELNELNVSVGTGDFYAVRLLQALGVDINEGVIRLSFVHYTSGSDVEKLISGLDRYL
;
A
#
# COMPACT_ATOMS: atom_id res chain seq x y z
N ASP A 1 14.65 14.04 18.42
CA ASP A 1 13.58 14.23 17.43
C ASP A 1 12.71 12.97 17.31
N TYR A 2 11.77 12.92 16.36
CA TYR A 2 10.88 11.76 16.16
C TYR A 2 11.64 10.47 15.82
N TYR A 3 12.68 10.56 15.00
CA TYR A 3 13.49 9.40 14.61
C TYR A 3 14.31 8.86 15.78
N ASP A 4 14.88 9.75 16.60
CA ASP A 4 15.59 9.33 17.80
C ASP A 4 14.63 8.64 18.77
N SER A 5 13.44 9.19 18.95
CA SER A 5 12.40 8.60 19.81
C SER A 5 11.95 7.21 19.34
N LEU A 6 11.80 7.00 18.02
CA LEU A 6 11.51 5.69 17.46
C LEU A 6 12.66 4.69 17.68
N SER A 7 13.90 5.16 17.46
CA SER A 7 15.09 4.34 17.69
C SER A 7 15.18 3.90 19.15
N ASP A 8 15.00 4.83 20.08
CA ASP A 8 15.10 4.57 21.52
C ASP A 8 14.01 3.64 22.04
N HIS A 9 12.81 3.72 21.44
CA HIS A 9 11.66 2.90 21.87
C HIS A 9 11.69 1.47 21.34
N HIS A 10 12.18 1.25 20.12
CA HIS A 10 12.06 -0.03 19.43
C HIS A 10 13.36 -0.81 19.30
N LEU A 11 14.50 -0.20 19.56
CA LEU A 11 15.80 -0.82 19.35
C LEU A 11 16.60 -0.86 20.65
N ASP A 12 16.98 -2.07 21.08
CA ASP A 12 17.97 -2.26 22.14
C ASP A 12 19.35 -1.74 21.69
N ILE A 13 19.74 -0.60 22.24
CA ILE A 13 20.75 0.34 21.72
C ILE A 13 22.21 -0.17 21.80
N LYS A 14 22.50 -1.41 22.02
CA LYS A 14 23.88 -1.85 22.29
C LYS A 14 24.67 -2.45 21.13
N LEU A 15 24.13 -2.60 19.95
CA LEU A 15 24.83 -3.29 18.84
C LEU A 15 24.56 -2.66 17.47
N SER A 16 25.28 -1.64 17.08
CA SER A 16 25.86 -1.47 15.75
C SER A 16 26.33 -0.04 15.43
N SER A 17 27.33 0.06 14.57
CA SER A 17 27.95 1.29 14.03
C SER A 17 27.10 2.02 12.98
N SER A 18 25.86 1.60 12.74
CA SER A 18 24.94 2.25 11.78
C SER A 18 24.29 3.49 12.41
N SER A 19 24.02 4.50 11.58
CA SER A 19 23.37 5.73 12.02
C SER A 19 21.96 5.45 12.55
N SER A 20 21.44 6.31 13.45
CA SER A 20 20.04 6.20 13.94
C SER A 20 19.03 6.20 12.81
N ILE A 21 19.30 6.96 11.74
CA ILE A 21 18.47 7.03 10.54
C ILE A 21 18.38 5.67 9.83
N ASP A 22 19.52 4.97 9.64
CA ASP A 22 19.51 3.66 8.97
C ASP A 22 18.73 2.62 9.76
N LYS A 23 18.83 2.66 11.09
CA LYS A 23 18.09 1.77 11.99
C LYS A 23 16.59 2.01 11.90
N VAL A 24 16.16 3.26 11.92
CA VAL A 24 14.76 3.64 11.81
C VAL A 24 14.20 3.32 10.43
N ASN A 25 14.95 3.56 9.35
CA ASN A 25 14.54 3.19 8.00
C ASN A 25 14.34 1.67 7.86
N ASN A 26 15.21 0.86 8.44
CA ASN A 26 15.05 -0.59 8.45
C ASN A 26 13.82 -1.04 9.25
N LEU A 27 13.56 -0.42 10.39
CA LEU A 27 12.38 -0.68 11.21
C LEU A 27 11.09 -0.35 10.46
N ILE A 28 11.03 0.83 9.85
CA ILE A 28 9.88 1.28 9.04
C ILE A 28 9.68 0.32 7.86
N SER A 29 10.72 0.04 7.09
CA SER A 29 10.65 -0.88 5.94
C SER A 29 10.17 -2.27 6.33
N HIS A 30 10.63 -2.79 7.47
CA HIS A 30 10.18 -4.08 7.98
C HIS A 30 8.69 -4.07 8.33
N GLN A 31 8.23 -3.06 9.05
CA GLN A 31 6.81 -2.90 9.41
C GLN A 31 5.92 -2.75 8.17
N GLU A 32 6.34 -1.95 7.21
CA GLU A 32 5.62 -1.75 5.95
C GLU A 32 5.48 -3.04 5.14
N LYS A 33 6.52 -3.89 5.11
CA LYS A 33 6.46 -5.21 4.47
C LYS A 33 5.47 -6.15 5.16
N ILE A 34 5.44 -6.16 6.49
CA ILE A 34 4.46 -6.94 7.27
C ILE A 34 3.03 -6.54 6.92
N LEU A 35 2.77 -5.23 6.80
CA LEU A 35 1.45 -4.70 6.46
C LEU A 35 1.06 -4.97 5.00
N LEU A 36 2.02 -4.89 4.08
CA LEU A 36 1.78 -5.04 2.65
C LEU A 36 1.53 -6.49 2.23
N LYS A 37 2.20 -7.46 2.88
CA LYS A 37 2.15 -8.87 2.50
C LYS A 37 0.72 -9.42 2.41
N PRO A 38 -0.16 -9.29 3.42
CA PRO A 38 -1.52 -9.85 3.34
C PRO A 38 -2.35 -9.23 2.20
N LEU A 39 -2.15 -7.94 1.88
CA LEU A 39 -2.82 -7.33 0.74
C LEU A 39 -2.34 -7.92 -0.58
N LEU A 40 -1.04 -8.08 -0.79
CA LEU A 40 -0.51 -8.68 -2.02
C LEU A 40 -0.97 -10.13 -2.18
N ASP A 41 -0.96 -10.90 -1.10
CA ASP A 41 -1.45 -12.29 -1.11
C ASP A 41 -2.94 -12.35 -1.47
N PHE A 42 -3.76 -11.46 -0.93
CA PHE A 42 -5.17 -11.32 -1.31
C PHE A 42 -5.33 -10.97 -2.80
N LEU A 43 -4.61 -9.95 -3.28
CA LEU A 43 -4.71 -9.52 -4.68
C LEU A 43 -4.29 -10.61 -5.68
N LYS A 44 -3.35 -11.49 -5.33
CA LYS A 44 -2.99 -12.67 -6.13
C LYS A 44 -4.15 -13.63 -6.36
N THR A 45 -5.13 -13.67 -5.45
CA THR A 45 -6.30 -14.57 -5.57
C THR A 45 -7.38 -14.03 -6.49
N LYS A 46 -7.35 -12.74 -6.84
CA LYS A 46 -8.41 -12.05 -7.58
C LYS A 46 -8.10 -11.97 -9.07
N LYS A 47 -8.94 -12.61 -9.90
CA LYS A 47 -8.78 -12.62 -11.36
C LYS A 47 -9.22 -11.32 -12.04
N ASP A 48 -10.10 -10.59 -11.41
CA ASP A 48 -10.70 -9.35 -11.95
C ASP A 48 -9.97 -8.08 -11.50
N ILE A 49 -8.86 -8.25 -10.80
CA ILE A 49 -7.96 -7.16 -10.38
C ILE A 49 -6.63 -7.32 -11.11
N ARG A 50 -6.19 -6.24 -11.74
CA ARG A 50 -4.84 -6.14 -12.30
C ARG A 50 -3.99 -5.29 -11.39
N LEU A 51 -3.01 -5.90 -10.74
CA LEU A 51 -1.95 -5.18 -10.01
C LEU A 51 -1.00 -4.54 -11.02
N LEU A 52 -0.63 -3.29 -10.81
CA LEU A 52 0.46 -2.63 -11.54
C LEU A 52 1.75 -2.76 -10.73
N GLY A 53 2.77 -3.34 -11.36
CA GLY A 53 4.06 -3.63 -10.75
C GLY A 53 4.21 -5.07 -10.24
N SER A 54 5.28 -5.32 -9.47
CA SER A 54 5.62 -6.66 -8.96
C SER A 54 4.66 -7.12 -7.86
N TYR A 55 4.43 -8.42 -7.76
CA TYR A 55 3.82 -9.06 -6.58
C TYR A 55 4.85 -9.40 -5.50
N GLU A 56 6.14 -9.27 -5.82
CA GLU A 56 7.21 -9.57 -4.86
C GLU A 56 7.41 -8.41 -3.91
N ILE A 57 7.34 -8.69 -2.62
CA ILE A 57 7.34 -7.70 -1.56
C ILE A 57 8.67 -6.93 -1.48
N GLU A 58 9.76 -7.59 -1.86
CA GLU A 58 11.10 -6.98 -1.83
C GLU A 58 11.27 -5.88 -2.89
N ASP A 59 10.48 -5.93 -3.95
CA ASP A 59 10.52 -4.98 -5.06
C ASP A 59 9.57 -3.79 -4.87
N ARG A 60 8.96 -3.64 -3.68
CA ARG A 60 7.90 -2.65 -3.47
C ARG A 60 8.13 -1.76 -2.26
N VAL A 61 7.60 -0.56 -2.41
CA VAL A 61 7.24 0.33 -1.31
C VAL A 61 5.76 0.09 -0.93
N PRO A 62 5.27 0.57 0.23
CA PRO A 62 3.91 0.31 0.72
C PRO A 62 2.85 1.10 -0.05
N THR A 63 2.95 1.10 -1.36
CA THR A 63 1.99 1.71 -2.28
C THR A 63 1.66 0.73 -3.40
N VAL A 64 0.37 0.48 -3.57
CA VAL A 64 -0.16 -0.49 -4.55
C VAL A 64 -1.14 0.23 -5.46
N ALA A 65 -0.92 0.14 -6.77
CA ALA A 65 -1.87 0.59 -7.78
C ALA A 65 -2.56 -0.61 -8.41
N ILE A 66 -3.88 -0.58 -8.45
CA ILE A 66 -4.71 -1.62 -9.06
C ILE A 66 -5.67 -1.03 -10.09
N VAL A 67 -5.97 -1.83 -11.11
CA VAL A 67 -7.04 -1.59 -12.08
C VAL A 67 -8.10 -2.66 -11.85
N THR A 68 -9.36 -2.25 -11.81
CA THR A 68 -10.52 -3.14 -11.63
C THR A 68 -11.49 -3.00 -12.78
N LYS A 69 -12.46 -3.90 -12.90
CA LYS A 69 -13.56 -3.78 -13.86
C LYS A 69 -14.64 -2.80 -13.39
N LYS A 70 -14.69 -2.54 -12.10
CA LYS A 70 -15.61 -1.60 -11.48
C LYS A 70 -15.05 -0.18 -11.59
N SER A 71 -15.91 0.83 -11.75
CA SER A 71 -15.47 2.22 -11.73
C SER A 71 -14.73 2.54 -10.43
N ASN A 72 -13.57 3.15 -10.56
CA ASN A 72 -12.70 3.50 -9.44
C ASN A 72 -13.38 4.46 -8.46
N ILE A 73 -14.20 5.40 -8.99
CA ILE A 73 -14.94 6.37 -8.16
C ILE A 73 -16.00 5.66 -7.32
N VAL A 74 -16.70 4.68 -7.91
CA VAL A 74 -17.74 3.92 -7.20
C VAL A 74 -17.09 3.09 -6.09
N LEU A 75 -16.03 2.34 -6.41
CA LEU A 75 -15.33 1.51 -5.42
C LEU A 75 -14.72 2.34 -4.29
N ALA A 76 -14.15 3.51 -4.61
CA ALA A 76 -13.62 4.41 -3.58
C ALA A 76 -14.71 4.94 -2.63
N LYS A 77 -15.92 5.24 -3.13
CA LYS A 77 -17.05 5.63 -2.28
C LYS A 77 -17.49 4.50 -1.35
N GLU A 78 -17.63 3.29 -1.88
CA GLU A 78 -18.02 2.12 -1.10
C GLU A 78 -16.98 1.78 0.00
N LEU A 79 -15.68 1.88 -0.32
CA LEU A 79 -14.62 1.71 0.68
C LEU A 79 -14.67 2.82 1.75
N ASN A 80 -14.97 4.05 1.35
CA ASN A 80 -15.09 5.16 2.28
C ASN A 80 -16.26 4.98 3.27
N GLU A 81 -17.35 4.31 2.87
CA GLU A 81 -18.45 3.94 3.79
C GLU A 81 -17.99 2.99 4.90
N LEU A 82 -16.90 2.24 4.65
CA LEU A 82 -16.23 1.40 5.64
C LEU A 82 -15.10 2.15 6.40
N ASN A 83 -15.00 3.46 6.25
CA ASN A 83 -13.90 4.28 6.77
C ASN A 83 -12.51 3.83 6.24
N VAL A 84 -12.46 3.44 4.98
CA VAL A 84 -11.23 3.14 4.24
C VAL A 84 -11.08 4.15 3.12
N SER A 85 -10.12 5.05 3.24
CA SER A 85 -9.83 6.05 2.22
C SER A 85 -8.76 5.55 1.25
N VAL A 86 -9.05 5.68 -0.05
CA VAL A 86 -8.13 5.30 -1.14
C VAL A 86 -8.03 6.44 -2.15
N GLY A 87 -6.90 6.52 -2.86
CA GLY A 87 -6.74 7.47 -3.96
C GLY A 87 -7.26 6.89 -5.27
N THR A 88 -7.80 7.75 -6.15
CA THR A 88 -8.22 7.38 -7.51
C THR A 88 -7.70 8.38 -8.54
N GLY A 89 -7.43 7.94 -9.76
CA GLY A 89 -7.03 8.80 -10.87
C GLY A 89 -5.70 8.40 -11.50
N ASP A 90 -5.11 9.31 -12.24
CA ASP A 90 -3.88 9.09 -13.01
C ASP A 90 -2.60 9.41 -12.22
N PHE A 91 -2.70 10.13 -11.12
CA PHE A 91 -1.59 10.53 -10.25
C PHE A 91 -0.43 11.19 -11.01
N TYR A 92 -0.73 11.95 -12.06
CA TYR A 92 0.24 12.56 -12.98
C TYR A 92 1.11 11.55 -13.75
N ALA A 93 0.74 10.27 -13.75
CA ALA A 93 1.45 9.19 -14.43
C ALA A 93 0.85 8.84 -15.80
N VAL A 94 0.24 9.80 -16.50
CA VAL A 94 -0.53 9.61 -17.75
C VAL A 94 0.24 8.76 -18.76
N ARG A 95 1.49 9.10 -19.06
CA ARG A 95 2.31 8.36 -20.05
C ARG A 95 2.56 6.93 -19.66
N LEU A 96 2.81 6.68 -18.36
CA LEU A 96 3.02 5.33 -17.83
C LEU A 96 1.74 4.51 -17.92
N LEU A 97 0.61 5.07 -17.50
CA LEU A 97 -0.68 4.39 -17.55
C LEU A 97 -1.09 4.05 -18.98
N GLN A 98 -0.89 4.99 -19.94
CA GLN A 98 -1.11 4.73 -21.36
C GLN A 98 -0.23 3.60 -21.90
N ALA A 99 1.06 3.59 -21.57
CA ALA A 99 1.99 2.54 -21.96
C ALA A 99 1.61 1.17 -21.38
N LEU A 100 0.98 1.16 -20.19
CA LEU A 100 0.45 -0.04 -19.56
C LEU A 100 -0.96 -0.43 -20.05
N GLY A 101 -1.55 0.33 -21.01
CA GLY A 101 -2.89 0.06 -21.52
C GLY A 101 -4.00 0.30 -20.50
N VAL A 102 -3.83 1.25 -19.59
CA VAL A 102 -4.84 1.67 -18.62
C VAL A 102 -5.61 2.85 -19.20
N ASP A 103 -6.95 2.82 -19.12
CA ASP A 103 -7.77 3.98 -19.46
C ASP A 103 -7.50 5.11 -18.48
N ILE A 104 -6.95 6.22 -18.98
CA ILE A 104 -6.59 7.38 -18.18
C ILE A 104 -7.80 8.10 -17.57
N ASN A 105 -8.98 7.97 -18.18
CA ASN A 105 -10.22 8.58 -17.65
C ASN A 105 -10.68 7.88 -16.37
N GLU A 106 -10.49 6.55 -16.28
CA GLU A 106 -10.71 5.77 -15.06
C GLU A 106 -9.51 5.84 -14.13
N GLY A 107 -8.28 5.83 -14.69
CA GLY A 107 -7.05 5.80 -13.91
C GLY A 107 -6.87 4.50 -13.14
N VAL A 108 -6.34 4.61 -11.93
CA VAL A 108 -6.10 3.48 -11.01
C VAL A 108 -6.67 3.77 -9.63
N ILE A 109 -6.86 2.74 -8.83
CA ILE A 109 -7.02 2.86 -7.38
C ILE A 109 -5.63 2.69 -6.75
N ARG A 110 -5.25 3.65 -5.92
CA ARG A 110 -4.01 3.62 -5.17
C ARG A 110 -4.27 3.36 -3.69
N LEU A 111 -3.70 2.28 -3.20
CA LEU A 111 -3.71 1.84 -1.83
C LEU A 111 -2.33 2.15 -1.24
N SER A 112 -2.26 2.94 -0.18
CA SER A 112 -0.99 3.35 0.42
C SER A 112 -1.03 3.15 1.91
N PHE A 113 0.07 2.64 2.46
CA PHE A 113 0.28 2.46 3.88
C PHE A 113 1.42 3.33 4.37
N VAL A 114 1.44 3.53 5.65
CA VAL A 114 2.55 4.16 6.38
C VAL A 114 2.88 3.28 7.59
N HIS A 115 4.03 3.46 8.17
CA HIS A 115 4.52 2.62 9.27
C HIS A 115 3.62 2.60 10.53
N TYR A 116 2.73 3.59 10.69
CA TYR A 116 1.73 3.63 11.76
C TYR A 116 0.35 3.10 11.36
N THR A 117 0.19 2.58 10.13
CA THR A 117 -1.02 1.83 9.73
C THR A 117 -1.09 0.56 10.57
N SER A 118 -2.25 0.22 11.08
CA SER A 118 -2.45 -0.99 11.86
C SER A 118 -2.79 -2.20 10.98
N GLY A 119 -2.54 -3.41 11.49
CA GLY A 119 -2.98 -4.65 10.82
C GLY A 119 -4.50 -4.68 10.61
N SER A 120 -5.27 -4.16 11.57
CA SER A 120 -6.74 -4.07 11.46
C SER A 120 -7.21 -3.13 10.35
N ASP A 121 -6.44 -2.07 10.02
CA ASP A 121 -6.76 -1.20 8.87
C ASP A 121 -6.55 -1.95 7.55
N VAL A 122 -5.50 -2.76 7.47
CA VAL A 122 -5.24 -3.62 6.29
C VAL A 122 -6.31 -4.69 6.14
N GLU A 123 -6.72 -5.34 7.22
CA GLU A 123 -7.81 -6.33 7.22
C GLU A 123 -9.14 -5.69 6.79
N LYS A 124 -9.44 -4.49 7.25
CA LYS A 124 -10.62 -3.73 6.85
C LYS A 124 -10.60 -3.40 5.37
N LEU A 125 -9.45 -2.95 4.84
CA LEU A 125 -9.26 -2.72 3.41
C LEU A 125 -9.50 -4.00 2.60
N ILE A 126 -8.86 -5.11 2.99
CA ILE A 126 -9.01 -6.41 2.31
C ILE A 126 -10.48 -6.86 2.32
N SER A 127 -11.13 -6.78 3.48
CA SER A 127 -12.56 -7.14 3.61
C SER A 127 -13.46 -6.26 2.75
N GLY A 128 -13.15 -4.96 2.66
CA GLY A 128 -13.87 -4.03 1.79
C GLY A 128 -13.68 -4.36 0.31
N LEU A 129 -12.45 -4.63 -0.11
CA LEU A 129 -12.14 -5.06 -1.49
C LEU A 129 -12.81 -6.39 -1.82
N ASP A 130 -12.79 -7.36 -0.90
CA ASP A 130 -13.43 -8.67 -1.10
C ASP A 130 -14.96 -8.58 -1.24
N ARG A 131 -15.56 -7.64 -0.51
CA ARG A 131 -17.01 -7.40 -0.53
C ARG A 131 -17.50 -6.74 -1.80
N TYR A 132 -16.70 -5.83 -2.37
CA TYR A 132 -17.16 -4.95 -3.45
C TYR A 132 -16.58 -5.31 -4.83
N LEU A 133 -15.62 -6.21 -4.90
CA LEU A 133 -15.01 -6.73 -6.12
C LEU A 133 -15.32 -8.21 -6.33
#